data_0380d72ea9a7912b1c47b664048f913e
#
_entry.id   0380d72ea9a7912b1c47b664048f913e
#
_cell.length_a   1.000
_cell.length_b   1.000
_cell.length_c   1.000
_cell.angle_alpha   90.00
_cell.angle_beta   90.00
_cell.angle_gamma   90.00
#
_symmetry.space_group_name_H-M   'P 1'
#
loop_
_entity.id
_entity.type
_entity.pdbx_description
1 polymer ?
#
loop_
_entity_poly.entity_id
_entity_poly.type
_entity_poly.pdbx_seq_one_letter_code
_entity_poly.pdbx_strand_id
1 'polypeptide(L)'
;NNLVLNCDAYNNYDPVSDGGKGGNVDGFGGHLTSPQYTGNVFRGCRAWYNSDDGFDLINCQAAFTIDNCWSFLNGYTKDGGKAGDGTGFKSGGYGMCDNPKAPSVIPMHIVRYCLAYMNKNKGFYANHHLGGIAWYNNTGYQNPSNFCMLNRKTASEAVDVLGYGHIIKNNLSH
;
A
#
# COMPACT_ATOMS: atom_id res chain seq x y z
N ASN A 1 -6.36 -6.29 18.46
CA ASN A 1 -7.42 -5.77 17.56
C ASN A 1 -7.52 -4.27 17.73
N ASN A 2 -7.13 -3.51 16.72
CA ASN A 2 -7.30 -2.06 16.71
C ASN A 2 -8.13 -1.66 15.48
N LEU A 3 -8.99 -0.68 15.67
CA LEU A 3 -9.78 -0.07 14.61
C LEU A 3 -9.45 1.41 14.52
N VAL A 4 -8.96 1.83 13.37
CA VAL A 4 -8.89 3.25 13.00
C VAL A 4 -10.10 3.51 12.10
N LEU A 5 -10.98 4.39 12.53
CA LEU A 5 -12.30 4.58 11.91
C LEU A 5 -12.50 6.04 11.50
N ASN A 6 -12.85 6.25 10.23
CA ASN A 6 -13.25 7.55 9.68
C ASN A 6 -12.22 8.67 9.97
N CYS A 7 -10.94 8.35 9.84
CA CYS A 7 -9.84 9.29 10.07
C CYS A 7 -9.28 9.82 8.75
N ASP A 8 -8.74 11.01 8.79
CA ASP A 8 -8.07 11.67 7.67
C ASP A 8 -6.57 11.83 7.98
N ALA A 9 -5.72 11.48 7.00
CA ALA A 9 -4.29 11.73 7.04
C ALA A 9 -3.88 12.44 5.75
N TYR A 10 -3.45 13.70 5.87
CA TYR A 10 -3.15 14.48 4.68
C TYR A 10 -2.03 15.50 4.89
N ASN A 11 -1.39 15.82 3.76
CA ASN A 11 -0.35 16.85 3.69
C ASN A 11 0.83 16.56 4.66
N ASN A 12 1.15 15.29 4.85
CA ASN A 12 2.34 14.89 5.60
C ASN A 12 3.54 14.90 4.66
N TYR A 13 4.61 15.58 5.08
CA TYR A 13 5.81 15.74 4.28
C TYR A 13 7.05 15.81 5.17
N ASP A 14 8.07 15.05 4.78
CA ASP A 14 9.39 15.12 5.38
C ASP A 14 10.39 15.73 4.38
N PRO A 15 10.84 16.96 4.59
CA PRO A 15 11.78 17.61 3.70
C PRO A 15 13.24 17.15 3.88
N VAL A 16 13.50 16.28 4.86
CA VAL A 16 14.89 15.93 5.27
C VAL A 16 15.28 14.53 4.82
N SER A 17 14.40 13.54 5.08
CA SER A 17 14.73 12.15 4.79
C SER A 17 14.66 11.85 3.28
N ASP A 18 15.31 10.77 2.87
CA ASP A 18 15.40 10.29 1.50
C ASP A 18 15.82 11.38 0.48
N GLY A 19 16.81 12.18 0.84
CA GLY A 19 17.29 13.29 0.00
C GLY A 19 16.29 14.42 -0.18
N GLY A 20 15.39 14.62 0.79
CA GLY A 20 14.38 15.69 0.79
C GLY A 20 13.18 15.42 -0.11
N LYS A 21 13.02 14.18 -0.58
CA LYS A 21 11.91 13.81 -1.48
C LYS A 21 10.64 13.42 -0.74
N GLY A 22 10.68 13.35 0.60
CA GLY A 22 9.52 12.99 1.42
C GLY A 22 9.17 11.52 1.39
N GLY A 23 10.11 10.63 1.05
CA GLY A 23 9.92 9.19 1.14
C GLY A 23 9.67 8.73 2.57
N ASN A 24 9.00 7.60 2.75
CA ASN A 24 8.61 7.01 4.04
C ASN A 24 7.67 7.88 4.90
N VAL A 25 6.93 8.80 4.31
CA VAL A 25 5.91 9.60 5.02
C VAL A 25 4.55 9.31 4.43
N ASP A 26 3.95 8.28 4.99
CA ASP A 26 2.65 7.76 4.58
C ASP A 26 1.49 8.44 5.30
N GLY A 27 0.29 8.28 4.76
CA GLY A 27 -0.94 8.66 5.46
C GLY A 27 -1.23 7.73 6.64
N PHE A 28 -1.25 6.43 6.38
CA PHE A 28 -1.51 5.39 7.37
C PHE A 28 -0.52 4.22 7.19
N GLY A 29 0.20 3.88 8.25
CA GLY A 29 1.10 2.73 8.30
C GLY A 29 0.56 1.59 9.17
N GLY A 30 0.59 0.36 8.64
CA GLY A 30 0.17 -0.85 9.34
C GLY A 30 1.31 -1.82 9.59
N HIS A 31 2.41 -1.36 10.19
CA HIS A 31 3.65 -2.11 10.36
C HIS A 31 3.64 -3.02 11.60
N LEU A 32 2.88 -4.10 11.55
CA LEU A 32 2.80 -5.05 12.67
C LEU A 32 4.04 -5.94 12.73
N THR A 33 4.66 -6.03 13.90
CA THR A 33 5.95 -6.71 14.11
C THR A 33 5.82 -8.14 14.61
N SER A 34 4.61 -8.67 14.76
CA SER A 34 4.37 -10.06 15.17
C SER A 34 3.15 -10.63 14.44
N PRO A 35 3.20 -11.91 14.02
CA PRO A 35 2.06 -12.59 13.40
C PRO A 35 0.86 -12.78 14.35
N GLN A 36 1.05 -12.58 15.63
CA GLN A 36 -0.01 -12.67 16.64
C GLN A 36 -0.90 -11.42 16.73
N TYR A 37 -0.46 -10.29 16.17
CA TYR A 37 -1.18 -9.02 16.22
C TYR A 37 -2.27 -8.93 15.15
N THR A 38 -3.22 -9.84 15.20
CA THR A 38 -4.31 -9.97 14.21
C THR A 38 -5.49 -9.02 14.46
N GLY A 39 -6.41 -8.91 13.49
CA GLY A 39 -7.67 -8.18 13.61
C GLY A 39 -7.55 -6.66 13.58
N ASN A 40 -6.47 -6.11 13.03
CA ASN A 40 -6.31 -4.67 12.87
C ASN A 40 -6.96 -4.20 11.57
N VAL A 41 -7.64 -3.05 11.63
CA VAL A 41 -8.45 -2.54 10.53
C VAL A 41 -8.30 -1.02 10.38
N PHE A 42 -8.08 -0.56 9.16
CA PHE A 42 -8.40 0.81 8.74
C PHE A 42 -9.77 0.78 8.04
N ARG A 43 -10.72 1.61 8.49
CA ARG A 43 -12.06 1.67 7.89
C ARG A 43 -12.56 3.09 7.72
N GLY A 44 -13.07 3.40 6.52
CA GLY A 44 -13.63 4.70 6.23
C GLY A 44 -12.61 5.84 6.27
N CYS A 45 -11.32 5.51 6.20
CA CYS A 45 -10.23 6.49 6.30
C CYS A 45 -9.90 7.09 4.94
N ARG A 46 -9.33 8.31 4.93
CA ARG A 46 -8.91 8.98 3.71
C ARG A 46 -7.46 9.47 3.84
N ALA A 47 -6.66 9.24 2.77
CA ALA A 47 -5.27 9.67 2.70
C ALA A 47 -5.02 10.46 1.41
N TRP A 48 -4.52 11.70 1.52
CA TRP A 48 -4.22 12.51 0.33
C TRP A 48 -3.11 13.54 0.57
N TYR A 49 -2.39 13.87 -0.51
CA TYR A 49 -1.24 14.77 -0.47
C TYR A 49 -0.18 14.36 0.57
N ASN A 50 -0.09 13.07 0.90
CA ASN A 50 1.06 12.60 1.65
C ASN A 50 2.24 12.44 0.69
N SER A 51 3.43 12.76 1.16
CA SER A 51 4.59 12.80 0.28
C SER A 51 5.03 11.43 -0.23
N ASP A 52 4.71 10.38 0.51
CA ASP A 52 4.91 9.00 0.07
C ASP A 52 3.57 8.30 -0.19
N ASP A 53 3.26 7.22 0.46
CA ASP A 53 2.07 6.42 0.15
C ASP A 53 0.83 6.87 0.95
N GLY A 54 -0.35 6.52 0.47
CA GLY A 54 -1.58 6.77 1.22
C GLY A 54 -1.77 5.80 2.36
N PHE A 55 -1.68 4.50 2.07
CA PHE A 55 -1.73 3.40 3.03
C PHE A 55 -0.55 2.46 2.76
N ASP A 56 0.26 2.17 3.78
CA ASP A 56 1.41 1.27 3.67
C ASP A 56 1.35 0.12 4.68
N LEU A 57 1.35 -1.12 4.15
CA LEU A 57 1.43 -2.37 4.92
C LEU A 57 2.80 -3.08 4.74
N ILE A 58 3.84 -2.36 4.30
CA ILE A 58 5.18 -2.95 4.18
C ILE A 58 5.65 -3.51 5.53
N ASN A 59 6.31 -4.65 5.52
CA ASN A 59 6.82 -5.33 6.71
C ASN A 59 5.75 -5.75 7.75
N CYS A 60 4.48 -5.74 7.37
CA CYS A 60 3.38 -6.15 8.24
C CYS A 60 3.37 -7.68 8.41
N GLN A 61 3.63 -8.17 9.63
CA GLN A 61 3.76 -9.60 9.91
C GLN A 61 2.44 -10.29 10.29
N ALA A 62 1.33 -9.55 10.40
CA ALA A 62 0.01 -10.13 10.67
C ALA A 62 -1.01 -9.66 9.65
N ALA A 63 -2.06 -10.45 9.45
CA ALA A 63 -3.14 -10.09 8.54
C ALA A 63 -3.78 -8.74 8.94
N PHE A 64 -3.93 -7.87 7.94
CA PHE A 64 -4.50 -6.53 8.09
C PHE A 64 -5.65 -6.32 7.09
N THR A 65 -6.65 -5.56 7.49
CA THR A 65 -7.77 -5.21 6.60
C THR A 65 -7.84 -3.70 6.39
N ILE A 66 -7.92 -3.28 5.12
CA ILE A 66 -8.25 -1.92 4.71
C ILE A 66 -9.63 -1.99 4.05
N ASP A 67 -10.61 -1.26 4.58
CA ASP A 67 -12.02 -1.40 4.27
C ASP A 67 -12.66 -0.03 4.05
N ASN A 68 -13.26 0.18 2.88
CA ASN A 68 -13.99 1.41 2.54
C ASN A 68 -13.14 2.70 2.72
N CYS A 69 -11.89 2.66 2.28
CA CYS A 69 -10.95 3.77 2.40
C CYS A 69 -10.69 4.45 1.05
N TRP A 70 -10.29 5.72 1.08
CA TRP A 70 -9.93 6.48 -0.11
C TRP A 70 -8.48 6.94 -0.04
N SER A 71 -7.77 6.80 -1.16
CA SER A 71 -6.38 7.20 -1.29
C SER A 71 -6.17 7.94 -2.61
N PHE A 72 -5.79 9.21 -2.54
CA PHE A 72 -5.72 10.02 -3.75
C PHE A 72 -4.67 11.13 -3.66
N LEU A 73 -4.07 11.47 -4.80
CA LEU A 73 -3.08 12.56 -4.91
C LEU A 73 -1.87 12.39 -3.98
N ASN A 74 -1.58 11.15 -3.52
CA ASN A 74 -0.36 10.90 -2.76
C ASN A 74 0.87 10.88 -3.69
N GLY A 75 2.05 11.20 -3.15
CA GLY A 75 3.26 11.46 -3.91
C GLY A 75 3.30 12.84 -4.55
N TYR A 76 2.34 13.70 -4.19
CA TYR A 76 2.33 15.12 -4.57
C TYR A 76 2.23 16.00 -3.34
N THR A 77 2.85 17.18 -3.41
CA THR A 77 2.57 18.24 -2.47
C THR A 77 1.28 18.97 -2.86
N LYS A 78 0.65 19.66 -1.91
CA LYS A 78 -0.56 20.46 -2.19
C LYS A 78 -0.37 21.53 -3.28
N ASP A 79 0.87 21.94 -3.54
CA ASP A 79 1.22 22.92 -4.57
C ASP A 79 1.51 22.24 -5.92
N GLY A 80 1.24 20.92 -6.06
CA GLY A 80 1.43 20.15 -7.29
C GLY A 80 2.85 19.66 -7.54
N GLY A 81 3.77 19.85 -6.62
CA GLY A 81 5.12 19.30 -6.69
C GLY A 81 5.10 17.77 -6.54
N LYS A 82 6.08 17.10 -7.14
CA LYS A 82 6.27 15.65 -6.96
C LYS A 82 7.13 15.38 -5.73
N ALA A 83 6.76 14.33 -4.97
CA ALA A 83 7.45 13.91 -3.76
C ALA A 83 7.84 12.42 -3.83
N GLY A 84 7.73 11.65 -2.74
CA GLY A 84 8.11 10.24 -2.64
C GLY A 84 7.43 9.30 -3.64
N ASP A 85 7.19 8.05 -3.27
CA ASP A 85 6.67 7.05 -4.22
C ASP A 85 5.24 7.34 -4.68
N GLY A 86 4.35 7.65 -3.77
CA GLY A 86 2.98 8.05 -4.09
C GLY A 86 2.10 6.91 -4.54
N THR A 87 2.19 5.76 -3.89
CA THR A 87 1.24 4.66 -4.07
C THR A 87 -0.03 4.92 -3.25
N GLY A 88 -1.19 4.61 -3.80
CA GLY A 88 -2.45 4.72 -3.06
C GLY A 88 -2.54 3.73 -1.91
N PHE A 89 -2.50 2.45 -2.23
CA PHE A 89 -2.53 1.34 -1.27
C PHE A 89 -1.36 0.38 -1.55
N LYS A 90 -0.28 0.51 -0.78
CA LYS A 90 0.80 -0.47 -0.73
C LYS A 90 0.34 -1.60 0.19
N SER A 91 -0.16 -2.67 -0.42
CA SER A 91 -0.97 -3.69 0.27
C SER A 91 -0.15 -4.79 0.96
N GLY A 92 1.15 -4.59 1.15
CA GLY A 92 2.01 -5.58 1.82
C GLY A 92 3.45 -5.49 1.36
N GLY A 93 4.13 -6.64 1.35
CA GLY A 93 5.51 -6.79 0.93
C GLY A 93 6.52 -6.59 2.05
N TYR A 94 7.77 -6.97 1.75
CA TYR A 94 8.91 -6.85 2.67
C TYR A 94 10.10 -6.19 1.95
N GLY A 95 9.82 -5.35 0.98
CA GLY A 95 10.80 -4.77 0.06
C GLY A 95 10.90 -5.60 -1.21
N MET A 96 11.51 -6.77 -1.14
CA MET A 96 11.60 -7.73 -2.25
C MET A 96 11.21 -9.13 -1.75
N CYS A 97 10.99 -10.09 -2.67
CA CYS A 97 10.52 -11.43 -2.32
C CYS A 97 11.47 -12.19 -1.40
N ASP A 98 12.76 -11.97 -1.49
CA ASP A 98 13.79 -12.66 -0.68
C ASP A 98 14.20 -11.91 0.59
N ASN A 99 13.42 -10.95 1.03
CA ASN A 99 13.81 -10.16 2.19
C ASN A 99 13.72 -11.02 3.48
N PRO A 100 14.79 -11.05 4.29
CA PRO A 100 14.81 -11.84 5.55
C PRO A 100 13.84 -11.30 6.62
N LYS A 101 13.26 -10.14 6.45
CA LYS A 101 12.20 -9.61 7.33
C LYS A 101 10.86 -10.31 7.13
N ALA A 102 10.68 -11.04 6.03
CA ALA A 102 9.45 -11.79 5.79
C ALA A 102 9.29 -12.90 6.83
N PRO A 103 8.11 -13.05 7.46
CA PRO A 103 7.86 -14.16 8.36
C PRO A 103 7.80 -15.49 7.60
N SER A 104 8.00 -16.61 8.31
CA SER A 104 7.93 -17.94 7.70
C SER A 104 6.56 -18.26 7.09
N VAL A 105 5.50 -17.68 7.63
CA VAL A 105 4.14 -17.70 7.06
C VAL A 105 3.74 -16.26 6.78
N ILE A 106 3.76 -15.89 5.50
CA ILE A 106 3.42 -14.54 5.06
C ILE A 106 1.89 -14.39 5.10
N PRO A 107 1.36 -13.39 5.86
CA PRO A 107 -0.09 -13.23 6.00
C PRO A 107 -0.74 -12.75 4.69
N MET A 108 -2.00 -13.12 4.48
CA MET A 108 -2.82 -12.51 3.43
C MET A 108 -3.44 -11.22 3.99
N HIS A 109 -3.25 -10.10 3.29
CA HIS A 109 -3.93 -8.84 3.59
C HIS A 109 -5.20 -8.68 2.76
N ILE A 110 -6.17 -7.93 3.29
CA ILE A 110 -7.45 -7.68 2.62
C ILE A 110 -7.60 -6.18 2.39
N VAL A 111 -7.83 -5.79 1.13
CA VAL A 111 -8.19 -4.41 0.77
C VAL A 111 -9.48 -4.46 -0.04
N ARG A 112 -10.53 -3.80 0.47
CA ARG A 112 -11.86 -3.92 -0.13
C ARG A 112 -12.68 -2.64 -0.06
N TYR A 113 -13.54 -2.46 -1.06
CA TYR A 113 -14.43 -1.30 -1.18
C TYR A 113 -13.69 0.04 -1.16
N CYS A 114 -12.43 0.02 -1.60
CA CYS A 114 -11.54 1.17 -1.55
C CYS A 114 -11.48 1.88 -2.91
N LEU A 115 -11.17 3.18 -2.87
CA LEU A 115 -10.94 4.00 -4.04
C LEU A 115 -9.51 4.55 -4.04
N ALA A 116 -8.76 4.26 -5.11
CA ALA A 116 -7.47 4.86 -5.38
C ALA A 116 -7.55 5.72 -6.64
N TYR A 117 -7.29 7.02 -6.56
CA TYR A 117 -7.33 7.84 -7.75
C TYR A 117 -6.26 8.93 -7.78
N MET A 118 -5.73 9.17 -8.98
CA MET A 118 -4.78 10.25 -9.26
C MET A 118 -3.55 10.24 -8.33
N ASN A 119 -3.16 9.08 -7.79
CA ASN A 119 -1.90 8.96 -7.07
C ASN A 119 -0.73 9.04 -8.07
N LYS A 120 0.43 9.48 -7.61
CA LYS A 120 1.60 9.68 -8.48
C LYS A 120 2.08 8.39 -9.12
N ASN A 121 1.88 7.26 -8.47
CA ASN A 121 2.37 5.96 -8.93
C ASN A 121 1.23 4.94 -9.03
N LYS A 122 1.18 3.93 -8.20
CA LYS A 122 0.21 2.83 -8.30
C LYS A 122 -1.03 3.12 -7.47
N GLY A 123 -2.20 2.73 -7.95
CA GLY A 123 -3.43 2.75 -7.15
C GLY A 123 -3.38 1.69 -6.05
N PHE A 124 -3.29 0.43 -6.46
CA PHE A 124 -3.16 -0.75 -5.58
C PHE A 124 -1.89 -1.51 -5.95
N TYR A 125 -1.04 -1.74 -4.98
CA TYR A 125 0.26 -2.38 -5.18
C TYR A 125 0.46 -3.54 -4.21
N ALA A 126 0.71 -4.74 -4.74
CA ALA A 126 1.03 -5.91 -3.92
C ALA A 126 2.44 -5.83 -3.31
N ASN A 127 3.32 -5.02 -3.89
CA ASN A 127 4.66 -4.76 -3.36
C ASN A 127 5.48 -6.02 -3.08
N HIS A 128 5.52 -6.93 -4.07
CA HIS A 128 6.28 -8.19 -3.99
C HIS A 128 5.82 -9.13 -2.86
N HIS A 129 4.55 -9.04 -2.46
CA HIS A 129 3.98 -9.79 -1.34
C HIS A 129 3.59 -11.22 -1.76
N LEU A 130 4.35 -12.23 -1.33
CA LEU A 130 4.12 -13.62 -1.72
C LEU A 130 3.00 -14.32 -0.93
N GLY A 131 2.53 -13.75 0.17
CA GLY A 131 1.43 -14.30 0.97
C GLY A 131 0.04 -14.15 0.35
N GLY A 132 -0.03 -13.46 -0.79
CA GLY A 132 -1.28 -13.11 -1.43
C GLY A 132 -1.96 -11.88 -0.83
N ILE A 133 -2.69 -11.16 -1.68
CA ILE A 133 -3.54 -10.03 -1.31
C ILE A 133 -4.95 -10.35 -1.79
N ALA A 134 -5.95 -10.10 -0.96
CA ALA A 134 -7.35 -10.17 -1.35
C ALA A 134 -7.86 -8.75 -1.69
N TRP A 135 -8.04 -8.49 -2.97
CA TRP A 135 -8.61 -7.23 -3.48
C TRP A 135 -10.05 -7.45 -3.95
N TYR A 136 -11.01 -6.88 -3.20
CA TYR A 136 -12.43 -7.03 -3.51
C TYR A 136 -13.13 -5.69 -3.71
N ASN A 137 -13.86 -5.53 -4.81
CA ASN A 137 -14.74 -4.38 -5.05
C ASN A 137 -14.02 -3.03 -4.91
N ASN A 138 -12.76 -2.94 -5.33
CA ASN A 138 -11.99 -1.71 -5.32
C ASN A 138 -12.09 -1.00 -6.66
N THR A 139 -11.90 0.30 -6.66
CA THR A 139 -11.81 1.12 -7.86
C THR A 139 -10.46 1.80 -7.94
N GLY A 140 -9.72 1.54 -9.02
CA GLY A 140 -8.52 2.28 -9.42
C GLY A 140 -8.85 3.21 -10.57
N TYR A 141 -8.62 4.51 -10.41
CA TYR A 141 -8.97 5.52 -11.39
C TYR A 141 -7.82 6.50 -11.63
N GLN A 142 -7.39 6.61 -12.88
CA GLN A 142 -6.35 7.58 -13.31
C GLN A 142 -5.04 7.53 -12.48
N ASN A 143 -4.65 6.37 -11.97
CA ASN A 143 -3.28 6.17 -11.49
C ASN A 143 -2.41 5.69 -12.67
N PRO A 144 -1.08 5.94 -12.69
CA PRO A 144 -0.20 5.40 -13.74
C PRO A 144 -0.30 3.87 -13.90
N SER A 145 -0.59 3.16 -12.81
CA SER A 145 -1.00 1.76 -12.80
C SER A 145 -2.08 1.59 -11.74
N ASN A 146 -3.29 1.21 -12.12
CA ASN A 146 -4.37 1.06 -11.15
C ASN A 146 -4.19 -0.16 -10.25
N PHE A 147 -3.75 -1.30 -10.78
CA PHE A 147 -3.47 -2.52 -10.03
C PHE A 147 -2.13 -3.11 -10.46
N CYS A 148 -1.22 -3.32 -9.53
CA CYS A 148 0.12 -3.84 -9.78
C CYS A 148 0.44 -5.02 -8.86
N MET A 149 0.62 -6.21 -9.43
CA MET A 149 0.91 -7.46 -8.72
C MET A 149 2.36 -7.93 -8.96
N LEU A 150 3.25 -6.98 -9.24
CA LEU A 150 4.64 -7.27 -9.55
C LEU A 150 5.34 -7.96 -8.37
N ASN A 151 5.99 -9.09 -8.63
CA ASN A 151 6.83 -9.82 -7.69
C ASN A 151 8.25 -9.93 -8.24
N ARG A 152 9.23 -9.38 -7.56
CA ARG A 152 10.65 -9.50 -7.92
C ARG A 152 11.48 -9.96 -6.74
N LYS A 153 12.52 -10.71 -7.04
CA LYS A 153 13.47 -11.21 -6.06
C LYS A 153 14.40 -10.11 -5.57
N THR A 154 14.92 -9.34 -6.52
CA THR A 154 15.75 -8.17 -6.24
C THR A 154 15.35 -6.99 -7.12
N ALA A 155 15.77 -5.79 -6.77
CA ALA A 155 15.47 -4.58 -7.55
C ALA A 155 16.13 -4.60 -8.94
N SER A 156 17.24 -5.31 -9.08
CA SER A 156 18.00 -5.39 -10.33
C SER A 156 17.56 -6.51 -11.26
N GLU A 157 16.79 -7.48 -10.78
CA GLU A 157 16.27 -8.56 -11.62
C GLU A 157 15.06 -8.10 -12.43
N ALA A 158 15.13 -8.30 -13.75
CA ALA A 158 14.00 -8.04 -14.64
C ALA A 158 12.97 -9.18 -14.65
N VAL A 159 13.30 -10.32 -14.05
CA VAL A 159 12.44 -11.52 -14.04
C VAL A 159 11.54 -11.50 -12.82
N ASP A 160 10.24 -11.64 -13.06
CA ASP A 160 9.27 -11.74 -11.99
C ASP A 160 9.30 -13.12 -11.33
N VAL A 161 9.20 -13.14 -10.01
CA VAL A 161 9.00 -14.37 -9.24
C VAL A 161 7.54 -14.75 -9.33
N LEU A 162 7.27 -16.02 -9.57
CA LEU A 162 5.91 -16.54 -9.56
C LEU A 162 5.32 -16.37 -8.17
N GLY A 163 4.28 -15.56 -8.06
CA GLY A 163 3.54 -15.30 -6.82
C GLY A 163 2.09 -15.71 -6.99
N TYR A 164 1.68 -16.72 -6.25
CA TYR A 164 0.32 -17.23 -6.29
C TYR A 164 -0.41 -16.88 -4.99
N GLY A 165 -1.73 -16.91 -5.04
CA GLY A 165 -2.56 -16.67 -3.87
C GLY A 165 -3.24 -15.30 -3.82
N HIS A 166 -2.99 -14.41 -4.80
CA HIS A 166 -3.81 -13.20 -4.93
C HIS A 166 -5.26 -13.56 -5.27
N ILE A 167 -6.20 -12.94 -4.58
CA ILE A 167 -7.62 -13.08 -4.85
C ILE A 167 -8.16 -11.73 -5.32
N ILE A 168 -8.49 -11.65 -6.60
CA ILE A 168 -8.87 -10.39 -7.25
C ILE A 168 -10.28 -10.55 -7.80
N LYS A 169 -11.27 -9.88 -7.17
CA LYS A 169 -12.69 -10.01 -7.54
C LYS A 169 -13.38 -8.66 -7.60
N ASN A 170 -14.16 -8.45 -8.65
CA ASN A 170 -15.06 -7.30 -8.83
C ASN A 170 -14.36 -5.94 -8.70
N ASN A 171 -13.09 -5.84 -9.09
CA ASN A 171 -12.38 -4.56 -9.10
C ASN A 171 -12.61 -3.84 -10.43
N LEU A 172 -12.65 -2.51 -10.36
CA LEU A 172 -12.78 -1.63 -11.52
C LEU A 172 -11.46 -0.89 -11.76
N SER A 173 -11.00 -0.91 -13.00
CA SER A 173 -9.82 -0.15 -13.45
C SER A 173 -10.23 0.77 -14.60
N HIS A 174 -10.00 2.07 -14.45
CA HIS A 174 -10.36 3.08 -15.47
C HIS A 174 -9.25 4.11 -15.63
#